data_b1c2a54312f4c07c2843776c414b33a9
#
_entry.id   b1c2a54312f4c07c2843776c414b33a9
#
_cell.length_a   1.000
_cell.length_b   1.000
_cell.length_c   1.000
_cell.angle_alpha   90.00
_cell.angle_beta   90.00
_cell.angle_gamma   90.00
#
_symmetry.space_group_name_H-M   'P 1'
#
loop_
_entity.id
_entity.type
_entity.pdbx_description
1 polymer ?
#
loop_
_entity_poly.entity_id
_entity_poly.type
_entity_poly.pdbx_seq_one_letter_code
_entity_poly.pdbx_strand_id
1 'polypeptide(L)'
;MLFRSIFHDIGLNDVVITKGAIARIAHLAVKCDGVEAMQYGGDGIILATPTGSTAYSLSAGGPIVEPEASNILITPICAHDVMSRCIVASDKRVITVELMHNARRNAYLSVDGGKALRLNLGDVVTVRKSNLETKLIRLKDRSFYDVVNVKFKNS
;
A
#
# COMPACT_ATOMS: atom_id res chain seq x y z
N MET A 1 15.45 17.71 17.05
CA MET A 1 14.09 17.90 16.51
C MET A 1 13.27 16.66 16.85
N LEU A 2 12.23 16.79 17.67
CA LEU A 2 11.37 15.68 18.08
C LEU A 2 10.26 15.54 17.02
N PHE A 3 10.24 14.45 16.26
CA PHE A 3 9.12 14.10 15.39
C PHE A 3 8.02 13.50 16.27
N ARG A 4 6.84 14.13 16.28
CA ARG A 4 5.66 13.59 16.94
C ARG A 4 4.81 12.88 15.88
N SER A 5 4.59 11.56 16.04
CA SER A 5 3.58 10.86 15.29
C SER A 5 2.20 11.38 15.70
N ILE A 6 1.39 11.82 14.71
CA ILE A 6 0.03 12.33 14.93
C ILE A 6 -1.04 11.26 14.70
N PHE A 7 -0.67 10.14 14.09
CA PHE A 7 -1.58 9.05 13.77
C PHE A 7 -0.82 7.72 13.81
N HIS A 8 -1.47 6.70 14.33
CA HIS A 8 -0.99 5.33 14.32
C HIS A 8 -2.18 4.40 14.11
N ASP A 9 -2.05 3.44 13.21
CA ASP A 9 -3.07 2.44 12.91
C ASP A 9 -2.43 1.12 12.47
N ILE A 10 -3.24 0.05 12.42
CA ILE A 10 -2.81 -1.29 12.02
C ILE A 10 -3.81 -1.83 11.00
N GLY A 11 -3.29 -2.25 9.85
CA GLY A 11 -4.06 -2.86 8.77
C GLY A 11 -3.77 -4.34 8.61
N LEU A 12 -4.78 -5.10 8.25
CA LEU A 12 -4.66 -6.48 7.82
C LEU A 12 -4.36 -6.59 6.32
N ASN A 13 -5.01 -5.75 5.51
CA ASN A 13 -4.88 -5.78 4.06
C ASN A 13 -3.91 -4.73 3.53
N ASP A 14 -4.22 -3.45 3.72
CA ASP A 14 -3.49 -2.39 3.04
C ASP A 14 -3.54 -1.02 3.73
N VAL A 15 -2.54 -0.23 3.39
CA VAL A 15 -2.44 1.21 3.65
C VAL A 15 -2.49 1.90 2.29
N VAL A 16 -3.45 2.80 2.09
CA VAL A 16 -3.70 3.46 0.81
C VAL A 16 -3.50 4.96 0.97
N ILE A 17 -2.69 5.54 0.09
CA ILE A 17 -2.56 6.99 -0.06
C ILE A 17 -3.09 7.37 -1.43
N THR A 18 -4.13 8.21 -1.47
CA THR A 18 -4.75 8.66 -2.71
C THR A 18 -4.77 10.17 -2.83
N LYS A 19 -4.82 10.66 -4.07
CA LYS A 19 -5.02 12.08 -4.36
C LYS A 19 -6.37 12.58 -3.80
N GLY A 20 -6.40 13.85 -3.39
CA GLY A 20 -7.60 14.48 -2.83
C GLY A 20 -8.52 15.16 -3.83
N ALA A 21 -8.15 15.22 -5.12
CA ALA A 21 -8.93 15.89 -6.17
C ALA A 21 -8.91 15.10 -7.47
N ILE A 22 -10.08 14.96 -8.10
CA ILE A 22 -10.31 14.10 -9.28
C ILE A 22 -9.37 14.43 -10.45
N ALA A 23 -9.12 15.70 -10.75
CA ALA A 23 -8.36 16.12 -11.93
C ALA A 23 -6.87 16.42 -11.67
N ARG A 24 -6.28 15.86 -10.61
CA ARG A 24 -4.89 16.19 -10.23
C ARG A 24 -4.10 14.98 -9.78
N ILE A 25 -2.83 15.00 -10.13
CA ILE A 25 -1.84 13.96 -9.86
C ILE A 25 -1.26 14.17 -8.46
N ALA A 26 -1.11 13.11 -7.69
CA ALA A 26 -0.27 13.09 -6.50
C ALA A 26 1.17 12.78 -6.93
N HIS A 27 2.14 13.60 -6.50
CA HIS A 27 3.55 13.29 -6.67
C HIS A 27 4.08 12.68 -5.37
N LEU A 28 4.55 11.46 -5.45
CA LEU A 28 4.96 10.63 -4.33
C LEU A 28 6.42 10.21 -4.47
N ALA A 29 7.16 10.30 -3.38
CA ALA A 29 8.47 9.68 -3.23
C ALA A 29 8.36 8.53 -2.22
N VAL A 30 8.81 7.34 -2.62
CA VAL A 30 8.78 6.12 -1.82
C VAL A 30 10.19 5.68 -1.52
N LYS A 31 10.50 5.49 -0.25
CA LYS A 31 11.81 5.02 0.20
C LYS A 31 11.68 3.72 0.98
N CYS A 32 12.64 2.82 0.81
CA CYS A 32 12.82 1.61 1.60
C CYS A 32 14.10 1.75 2.42
N ASP A 33 13.98 1.73 3.75
CA ASP A 33 15.09 1.96 4.68
C ASP A 33 15.88 3.25 4.37
N GLY A 34 15.16 4.31 3.97
CA GLY A 34 15.75 5.62 3.63
C GLY A 34 16.31 5.73 2.21
N VAL A 35 16.41 4.64 1.46
CA VAL A 35 16.86 4.65 0.05
C VAL A 35 15.65 4.80 -0.86
N GLU A 36 15.72 5.72 -1.83
CA GLU A 36 14.66 5.94 -2.80
C GLU A 36 14.43 4.69 -3.65
N ALA A 37 13.21 4.14 -3.58
CA ALA A 37 12.77 2.99 -4.35
C ALA A 37 12.03 3.40 -5.63
N MET A 38 11.22 4.47 -5.55
CA MET A 38 10.53 5.07 -6.69
C MET A 38 10.08 6.49 -6.39
N GLN A 39 9.93 7.26 -7.46
CA GLN A 39 9.35 8.59 -7.43
C GLN A 39 8.48 8.77 -8.67
N TYR A 40 7.21 9.12 -8.51
CA TYR A 40 6.28 9.20 -9.64
C TYR A 40 5.09 10.13 -9.38
N GLY A 41 4.39 10.46 -10.46
CA GLY A 41 3.07 11.10 -10.44
C GLY A 41 1.97 10.10 -10.79
N GLY A 42 0.89 10.09 -10.00
CA GLY A 42 -0.23 9.16 -10.20
C GLY A 42 -1.44 9.49 -9.34
N ASP A 43 -2.38 8.55 -9.27
CA ASP A 43 -3.57 8.69 -8.43
C ASP A 43 -3.30 8.35 -6.97
N GLY A 44 -2.23 7.59 -6.68
CA GLY A 44 -1.88 7.21 -5.34
C GLY A 44 -0.95 6.00 -5.27
N ILE A 45 -0.88 5.39 -4.10
CA ILE A 45 -0.09 4.19 -3.81
C ILE A 45 -0.82 3.30 -2.81
N ILE A 46 -0.63 2.00 -2.95
CA ILE A 46 -1.10 0.97 -2.02
C ILE A 46 0.12 0.26 -1.45
N LEU A 47 0.20 0.17 -0.13
CA LEU A 47 1.16 -0.66 0.58
C LEU A 47 0.39 -1.81 1.19
N ALA A 48 0.50 -3.02 0.60
CA ALA A 48 -0.32 -4.15 0.97
C ALA A 48 0.48 -5.27 1.63
N THR A 49 -0.18 -5.99 2.55
CA THR A 49 0.29 -7.27 3.05
C THR A 49 0.08 -8.37 2.00
N PRO A 50 0.67 -9.55 2.15
CA PRO A 50 0.35 -10.71 1.31
C PRO A 50 -1.15 -11.03 1.31
N THR A 51 -1.82 -10.94 2.47
CA THR A 51 -3.28 -11.11 2.58
C THR A 51 -4.02 -10.07 1.74
N GLY A 52 -3.59 -8.81 1.81
CA GLY A 52 -4.15 -7.69 1.03
C GLY A 52 -3.80 -7.73 -0.46
N SER A 53 -2.91 -8.61 -0.92
CA SER A 53 -2.55 -8.74 -2.33
C SER A 53 -3.75 -9.02 -3.24
N THR A 54 -4.78 -9.70 -2.72
CA THR A 54 -6.03 -10.02 -3.43
C THR A 54 -7.16 -9.00 -3.20
N ALA A 55 -6.88 -7.91 -2.50
CA ALA A 55 -7.80 -6.78 -2.27
C ALA A 55 -7.55 -5.64 -3.27
N TYR A 56 -7.44 -4.40 -2.82
CA TYR A 56 -7.29 -3.25 -3.71
C TYR A 56 -5.98 -3.26 -4.51
N SER A 57 -4.89 -3.83 -3.95
CA SER A 57 -3.61 -3.99 -4.67
C SER A 57 -3.79 -4.76 -5.98
N LEU A 58 -4.62 -5.82 -5.99
CA LEU A 58 -4.89 -6.58 -7.21
C LEU A 58 -5.58 -5.73 -8.28
N SER A 59 -6.59 -4.95 -7.90
CA SER A 59 -7.31 -4.05 -8.81
C SER A 59 -6.41 -2.96 -9.39
N ALA A 60 -5.36 -2.59 -8.68
CA ALA A 60 -4.34 -1.64 -9.14
C ALA A 60 -3.22 -2.30 -9.97
N GLY A 61 -3.32 -3.60 -10.27
CA GLY A 61 -2.33 -4.34 -11.06
C GLY A 61 -1.18 -4.95 -10.27
N GLY A 62 -1.32 -5.06 -8.94
CA GLY A 62 -0.39 -5.78 -8.08
C GLY A 62 -0.46 -7.30 -8.28
N PRO A 63 0.59 -8.05 -7.93
CA PRO A 63 0.61 -9.50 -8.04
C PRO A 63 -0.26 -10.16 -6.97
N ILE A 64 -0.72 -11.37 -7.27
CA ILE A 64 -1.27 -12.28 -6.26
C ILE A 64 -0.11 -12.88 -5.48
N VAL A 65 -0.18 -12.81 -4.17
CA VAL A 65 0.86 -13.31 -3.26
C VAL A 65 0.23 -14.23 -2.22
N GLU A 66 0.91 -15.34 -1.92
CA GLU A 66 0.49 -16.23 -0.86
C GLU A 66 0.45 -15.52 0.50
N PRO A 67 -0.59 -15.74 1.32
CA PRO A 67 -0.69 -15.09 2.63
C PRO A 67 0.46 -15.39 3.59
N GLU A 68 1.17 -16.51 3.40
CA GLU A 68 2.32 -16.91 4.23
C GLU A 68 3.64 -16.27 3.79
N ALA A 69 3.66 -15.54 2.68
CA ALA A 69 4.87 -14.87 2.21
C ALA A 69 5.26 -13.71 3.13
N SER A 70 6.57 -13.54 3.31
CA SER A 70 7.15 -12.51 4.19
C SER A 70 7.55 -11.27 3.40
N ASN A 71 6.56 -10.51 2.90
CA ASN A 71 6.79 -9.33 2.09
C ASN A 71 5.73 -8.24 2.27
N ILE A 72 6.02 -7.07 1.72
CA ILE A 72 5.12 -5.92 1.58
C ILE A 72 5.07 -5.57 0.10
N LEU A 73 3.88 -5.41 -0.45
CA LEU A 73 3.64 -4.99 -1.82
C LEU A 73 3.56 -3.46 -1.87
N ILE A 74 4.26 -2.86 -2.81
CA ILE A 74 4.25 -1.43 -3.08
C ILE A 74 3.65 -1.25 -4.47
N THR A 75 2.36 -0.94 -4.55
CA THR A 75 1.60 -0.91 -5.81
C THR A 75 1.17 0.52 -6.14
N PRO A 76 1.75 1.16 -7.18
CA PRO A 76 1.30 2.45 -7.69
C PRO A 76 -0.13 2.39 -8.23
N ILE A 77 -0.92 3.46 -8.02
CA ILE A 77 -2.26 3.59 -8.60
C ILE A 77 -2.18 4.55 -9.79
N CYS A 78 -2.51 4.07 -10.99
CA CYS A 78 -2.54 4.86 -12.22
C CYS A 78 -1.30 5.75 -12.38
N ALA A 79 -0.11 5.19 -12.19
CA ALA A 79 1.14 5.91 -12.39
C ALA A 79 1.26 6.36 -13.85
N HIS A 80 1.66 7.63 -14.04
CA HIS A 80 1.87 8.20 -15.37
C HIS A 80 3.24 7.83 -15.95
N ASP A 81 4.15 7.32 -15.13
CA ASP A 81 5.46 6.85 -15.54
C ASP A 81 5.40 5.34 -15.85
N VAL A 82 5.82 4.98 -17.06
CA VAL A 82 5.87 3.59 -17.53
C VAL A 82 6.81 2.73 -16.67
N MET A 83 7.79 3.32 -16.01
CA MET A 83 8.76 2.62 -15.15
C MET A 83 8.22 2.34 -13.74
N SER A 84 7.12 2.97 -13.33
CA SER A 84 6.52 2.76 -12.00
C SER A 84 5.74 1.44 -11.95
N ARG A 85 6.45 0.39 -11.58
CA ARG A 85 5.91 -0.97 -11.43
C ARG A 85 5.67 -1.31 -9.97
N CYS A 86 4.84 -2.32 -9.71
CA CYS A 86 4.71 -2.88 -8.38
C CYS A 86 6.05 -3.46 -7.91
N ILE A 87 6.46 -3.12 -6.68
CA ILE A 87 7.64 -3.69 -6.03
C ILE A 87 7.17 -4.63 -4.92
N VAL A 88 7.78 -5.82 -4.86
CA VAL A 88 7.64 -6.77 -3.76
C VAL A 88 8.86 -6.61 -2.86
N ALA A 89 8.68 -5.95 -1.71
CA ALA A 89 9.73 -5.72 -0.73
C ALA A 89 9.68 -6.75 0.40
N SER A 90 10.80 -7.01 1.06
CA SER A 90 10.82 -7.83 2.29
C SER A 90 10.01 -7.15 3.39
N ASP A 91 9.29 -7.93 4.21
CA ASP A 91 8.54 -7.47 5.38
C ASP A 91 9.43 -6.85 6.49
N LYS A 92 10.76 -7.03 6.39
CA LYS A 92 11.75 -6.42 7.29
C LYS A 92 12.05 -4.96 6.95
N ARG A 93 11.58 -4.46 5.81
CA ARG A 93 11.83 -3.08 5.38
C ARG A 93 10.89 -2.10 6.06
N VAL A 94 11.42 -0.92 6.33
CA VAL A 94 10.64 0.25 6.71
C VAL A 94 10.40 1.07 5.44
N ILE A 95 9.14 1.21 5.07
CA ILE A 95 8.74 1.95 3.87
C ILE A 95 8.22 3.31 4.29
N THR A 96 8.73 4.37 3.68
CA THR A 96 8.24 5.73 3.88
C THR A 96 7.70 6.28 2.57
N VAL A 97 6.56 6.96 2.65
CA VAL A 97 5.93 7.66 1.54
C VAL A 97 5.81 9.13 1.90
N GLU A 98 6.36 9.98 1.05
CA GLU A 98 6.36 11.43 1.20
C GLU A 98 5.58 12.09 0.06
N LEU A 99 4.76 13.10 0.38
CA LEU A 99 4.16 13.99 -0.60
C LEU A 99 5.19 15.02 -1.05
N MET A 100 5.51 15.05 -2.34
CA MET A 100 6.50 15.96 -2.90
C MET A 100 5.97 17.41 -3.00
N HIS A 101 6.87 18.39 -2.90
CA HIS A 101 6.56 19.82 -2.87
C HIS A 101 5.75 20.34 -4.07
N ASN A 102 5.78 19.68 -5.22
CA ASN A 102 4.98 20.03 -6.39
C ASN A 102 3.50 19.63 -6.25
N ALA A 103 3.17 18.81 -5.27
CA ALA A 103 1.78 18.47 -4.94
C ALA A 103 1.14 19.59 -4.12
N ARG A 104 0.70 20.67 -4.74
CA ARG A 104 0.00 21.81 -4.09
C ARG A 104 -1.32 21.40 -3.38
N ARG A 105 -1.56 20.10 -3.07
CA ARG A 105 -2.85 19.61 -2.59
C ARG A 105 -2.78 18.38 -1.72
N ASN A 106 -3.88 18.23 -0.99
CA ASN A 106 -4.16 17.18 -0.04
C ASN A 106 -4.14 15.81 -0.70
N ALA A 107 -3.48 14.87 -0.06
CA ALA A 107 -3.72 13.44 -0.21
C ALA A 107 -4.50 12.93 1.00
N TYR A 108 -5.02 11.74 0.87
CA TYR A 108 -5.73 11.06 1.94
C TYR A 108 -5.12 9.69 2.19
N LEU A 109 -4.91 9.38 3.46
CA LEU A 109 -4.48 8.09 3.96
C LEU A 109 -5.69 7.33 4.47
N SER A 110 -5.83 6.07 4.11
CA SER A 110 -6.76 5.13 4.74
C SER A 110 -6.08 3.80 5.01
N VAL A 111 -6.56 3.08 6.01
CA VAL A 111 -6.10 1.74 6.39
C VAL A 111 -7.30 0.80 6.31
N ASP A 112 -7.18 -0.32 5.57
CA ASP A 112 -8.23 -1.31 5.34
C ASP A 112 -9.60 -0.70 4.95
N GLY A 113 -9.60 0.34 4.12
CA GLY A 113 -10.81 1.05 3.73
C GLY A 113 -11.50 1.85 4.85
N GLY A 114 -10.82 2.06 5.97
CA GLY A 114 -11.31 2.83 7.12
C GLY A 114 -11.39 4.34 6.85
N LYS A 115 -11.55 5.11 7.94
CA LYS A 115 -11.69 6.57 7.86
C LYS A 115 -10.47 7.22 7.21
N ALA A 116 -10.71 8.04 6.20
CA ALA A 116 -9.66 8.77 5.51
C ALA A 116 -9.09 9.90 6.38
N LEU A 117 -7.77 9.93 6.54
CA LEU A 117 -7.01 10.99 7.17
C LEU A 117 -6.40 11.88 6.09
N ARG A 118 -6.60 13.19 6.21
CA ARG A 118 -5.98 14.14 5.30
C ARG A 118 -4.49 14.27 5.59
N LEU A 119 -3.68 14.14 4.55
CA LEU A 119 -2.24 14.39 4.57
C LEU A 119 -1.95 15.79 4.01
N ASN A 120 -1.01 16.48 4.64
CA ASN A 120 -0.51 17.77 4.22
C ASN A 120 0.86 17.62 3.58
N LEU A 121 1.31 18.66 2.91
CA LEU A 121 2.67 18.73 2.39
C LEU A 121 3.70 18.62 3.52
N GLY A 122 4.67 17.73 3.35
CA GLY A 122 5.70 17.46 4.35
C GLY A 122 5.32 16.36 5.35
N ASP A 123 4.08 15.85 5.32
CA ASP A 123 3.74 14.66 6.10
C ASP A 123 4.42 13.42 5.51
N VAL A 124 4.90 12.57 6.39
CA VAL A 124 5.56 11.31 6.06
C VAL A 124 4.73 10.16 6.61
N VAL A 125 4.34 9.25 5.73
CA VAL A 125 3.69 8.00 6.13
C VAL A 125 4.74 6.92 6.21
N THR A 126 4.88 6.30 7.39
CA THR A 126 5.82 5.20 7.62
C THR A 126 5.05 3.91 7.81
N VAL A 127 5.34 2.92 6.98
CA VAL A 127 4.73 1.58 7.03
C VAL A 127 5.80 0.53 7.30
N ARG A 128 5.49 -0.35 8.23
CA ARG A 128 6.32 -1.49 8.59
C ARG A 128 5.45 -2.64 9.09
N LYS A 129 5.99 -3.86 9.06
CA LYS A 129 5.33 -5.02 9.65
C LYS A 129 5.01 -4.77 11.13
N SER A 130 3.80 -5.10 11.54
CA SER A 130 3.39 -5.12 12.93
C SER A 130 3.91 -6.39 13.64
N ASN A 131 4.08 -6.30 14.96
CA ASN A 131 4.31 -7.49 15.81
C ASN A 131 3.01 -8.24 16.14
N LEU A 132 1.85 -7.70 15.74
CA LEU A 132 0.56 -8.36 15.92
C LEU A 132 0.29 -9.31 14.75
N GLU A 133 -0.27 -10.46 15.07
CA GLU A 133 -0.65 -11.49 14.10
C GLU A 133 -2.15 -11.73 14.16
N THR A 134 -2.78 -11.83 12.99
CA THR A 134 -4.18 -12.26 12.88
C THR A 134 -4.22 -13.75 12.56
N LYS A 135 -4.84 -14.54 13.45
CA LYS A 135 -5.02 -15.97 13.27
C LYS A 135 -6.36 -16.24 12.59
N LEU A 136 -6.32 -16.71 11.34
CA LEU A 136 -7.51 -17.10 10.59
C LEU A 136 -7.80 -18.59 10.78
N ILE A 137 -9.00 -18.93 11.22
CA ILE A 137 -9.47 -20.31 11.35
C ILE A 137 -9.97 -20.78 9.99
N ARG A 138 -9.39 -21.84 9.46
CA ARG A 138 -9.86 -22.49 8.22
C ARG A 138 -10.83 -23.60 8.58
N LEU A 139 -12.09 -23.46 8.16
CA LEU A 139 -13.13 -24.47 8.39
C LEU A 139 -13.23 -25.51 7.25
N LYS A 140 -12.58 -25.27 6.14
CA LYS A 140 -12.56 -26.15 4.96
C LYS A 140 -11.13 -26.39 4.52
N ASP A 141 -10.82 -27.61 4.17
CA ASP A 141 -9.52 -27.99 3.62
C ASP A 141 -9.45 -27.59 2.13
N ARG A 142 -9.24 -26.29 1.89
CA ARG A 142 -9.02 -25.72 0.56
C ARG A 142 -7.68 -25.02 0.56
N SER A 143 -6.87 -25.32 -0.44
CA SER A 143 -5.61 -24.63 -0.65
C SER A 143 -5.85 -23.17 -1.07
N PHE A 144 -4.84 -22.32 -0.90
CA PHE A 144 -4.87 -20.96 -1.42
C PHE A 144 -5.14 -20.93 -2.93
N TYR A 145 -4.52 -21.83 -3.68
CA TYR A 145 -4.66 -21.95 -5.14
C TYR A 145 -6.07 -22.35 -5.57
N ASP A 146 -6.75 -23.21 -4.81
CA ASP A 146 -8.15 -23.54 -5.07
C ASP A 146 -9.05 -22.31 -4.96
N VAL A 147 -8.81 -21.48 -3.93
CA VAL A 147 -9.57 -20.25 -3.73
C VAL A 147 -9.31 -19.24 -4.84
N VAL A 148 -8.04 -19.07 -5.22
CA VAL A 148 -7.63 -18.19 -6.33
C VAL A 148 -8.27 -18.63 -7.64
N ASN A 149 -8.17 -19.92 -7.98
CA ASN A 149 -8.75 -20.47 -9.21
C ASN A 149 -10.27 -20.29 -9.28
N VAL A 150 -11.00 -20.52 -8.18
CA VAL A 150 -12.46 -20.35 -8.16
C VAL A 150 -12.83 -18.88 -8.32
N LYS A 151 -12.12 -17.95 -7.67
CA LYS A 151 -12.43 -16.52 -7.75
C LYS A 151 -12.16 -15.93 -9.13
N PHE A 152 -11.08 -16.34 -9.81
CA PHE A 152 -10.64 -15.72 -11.05
C PHE A 152 -11.08 -16.45 -12.32
N LYS A 153 -11.60 -17.68 -12.22
CA LYS A 153 -12.24 -18.36 -13.38
C LYS A 153 -13.63 -17.82 -13.73
N ASN A 154 -14.26 -17.09 -12.80
CA ASN A 154 -15.61 -16.55 -12.96
C ASN A 154 -15.64 -15.01 -13.08
N SER A 155 -14.50 -14.38 -13.35
CA SER A 155 -14.36 -12.94 -13.55
C SER A 155 -14.12 -12.61 -15.00
#